data_7a10a7ecb9831b276f17c88baf3f6461
#
_entry.id   7a10a7ecb9831b276f17c88baf3f6461
#
_cell.length_a   1.000
_cell.length_b   1.000
_cell.length_c   1.000
_cell.angle_alpha   90.00
_cell.angle_beta   90.00
_cell.angle_gamma   90.00
#
_symmetry.space_group_name_H-M   'P 1'
#
loop_
_entity.id
_entity.type
_entity.pdbx_description
1 polymer ?
#
loop_
_entity_poly.entity_id
_entity_poly.type
_entity_poly.pdbx_seq_one_letter_code
_entity_poly.pdbx_strand_id
1 'polypeptide(L)'
;MALTVSALAEIWDNSMRQECTVYKYTGADATGQPQYGEGSTSKCRVNVKTERQITDTGDYITNSTVEIVLPASSEIEAYDRIDLPDGYQQGAVIREVITGMDMWGLPTHKAVRIA
;
A
#
# COMPACT_ATOMS: atom_id res chain seq x y z
N MET A 1 -18.53 23.17 6.79
CA MET A 1 -17.60 22.60 5.83
C MET A 1 -17.72 21.09 5.87
N ALA A 2 -17.98 20.47 4.75
CA ALA A 2 -18.04 19.01 4.68
C ALA A 2 -16.62 18.44 4.69
N LEU A 3 -16.35 17.51 5.60
CA LEU A 3 -15.09 16.78 5.63
C LEU A 3 -15.20 15.56 4.71
N THR A 4 -14.32 15.47 3.72
CA THR A 4 -14.25 14.33 2.79
C THR A 4 -13.44 13.15 3.34
N VAL A 5 -12.63 13.41 4.37
CA VAL A 5 -11.83 12.40 5.07
C VAL A 5 -11.99 12.56 6.57
N SER A 6 -11.66 11.52 7.31
CA SER A 6 -11.73 11.55 8.78
C SER A 6 -10.76 12.58 9.36
N ALA A 7 -11.18 13.22 10.47
CA ALA A 7 -10.27 14.01 11.29
C ALA A 7 -9.10 13.18 11.83
N LEU A 8 -9.29 11.87 12.00
CA LEU A 8 -8.21 10.94 12.39
C LEU A 8 -7.18 10.72 11.29
N ALA A 9 -7.49 11.07 10.04
CA ALA A 9 -6.56 10.94 8.93
C ALA A 9 -5.27 11.72 9.16
N GLU A 10 -5.35 12.86 9.84
CA GLU A 10 -4.17 13.68 10.18
C GLU A 10 -3.21 12.92 11.10
N ILE A 11 -3.74 12.15 12.04
CA ILE A 11 -2.92 11.31 12.93
C ILE A 11 -2.19 10.25 12.12
N TRP A 12 -2.87 9.62 11.18
CA TRP A 12 -2.26 8.64 10.26
C TRP A 12 -1.21 9.29 9.38
N ASP A 13 -1.49 10.47 8.80
CA ASP A 13 -0.54 11.19 7.95
C ASP A 13 0.73 11.55 8.72
N ASN A 14 0.61 11.96 9.98
CA ASN A 14 1.76 12.28 10.83
C ASN A 14 2.61 11.06 11.19
N SER A 15 2.07 9.85 11.10
CA SER A 15 2.82 8.61 11.30
C SER A 15 3.61 8.17 10.07
N MET A 16 3.35 8.77 8.90
CA MET A 16 3.96 8.42 7.63
C MET A 16 5.21 9.26 7.41
N ARG A 17 6.37 8.71 7.78
CA ARG A 17 7.67 9.41 7.72
C ARG A 17 8.57 8.93 6.60
N GLN A 18 8.10 8.00 5.79
CA GLN A 18 8.81 7.46 4.63
C GLN A 18 8.16 7.99 3.36
N GLU A 19 8.85 7.86 2.26
CA GLU A 19 8.34 8.25 0.94
C GLU A 19 8.38 7.06 -0.01
N CYS A 20 7.36 6.94 -0.83
CA CYS A 20 7.31 5.98 -1.91
C CYS A 20 6.93 6.69 -3.21
N THR A 21 7.16 6.03 -4.34
CA THR A 21 6.74 6.51 -5.65
C THR A 21 5.70 5.55 -6.20
N VAL A 22 4.56 6.09 -6.62
CA VAL A 22 3.43 5.33 -7.17
C VAL A 22 3.32 5.60 -8.66
N TYR A 23 3.18 4.54 -9.45
CA TYR A 23 3.00 4.60 -10.90
C TYR A 23 1.64 4.01 -11.24
N LYS A 24 0.77 4.79 -11.87
CA LYS A 24 -0.56 4.32 -12.26
C LYS A 24 -0.48 3.33 -13.42
N TYR A 25 -1.20 2.23 -13.29
CA TYR A 25 -1.36 1.26 -14.36
C TYR A 25 -2.21 1.87 -15.49
N THR A 26 -1.69 1.89 -16.71
CA THR A 26 -2.36 2.49 -17.87
C THR A 26 -2.88 1.47 -18.85
N GLY A 27 -2.60 0.19 -18.65
CA GLY A 27 -3.00 -0.89 -19.53
C GLY A 27 -1.82 -1.79 -19.90
N ALA A 28 -2.00 -2.63 -20.89
CA ALA A 28 -0.95 -3.51 -21.41
C ALA A 28 -0.62 -3.14 -22.84
N ASP A 29 0.64 -3.37 -23.25
CA ASP A 29 1.06 -3.20 -24.63
C ASP A 29 0.60 -4.39 -25.52
N ALA A 30 0.99 -4.38 -26.80
CA ALA A 30 0.60 -5.42 -27.75
C ALA A 30 1.14 -6.81 -27.37
N THR A 31 2.19 -6.89 -26.55
CA THR A 31 2.79 -8.14 -26.09
C THR A 31 2.26 -8.60 -24.74
N GLY A 32 1.31 -7.86 -24.13
CA GLY A 32 0.75 -8.16 -22.82
C GLY A 32 1.57 -7.63 -21.65
N GLN A 33 2.63 -6.86 -21.89
CA GLN A 33 3.44 -6.27 -20.83
C GLN A 33 2.71 -5.08 -20.20
N PRO A 34 2.65 -4.98 -18.85
CA PRO A 34 2.00 -3.87 -18.21
C PRO A 34 2.73 -2.55 -18.46
N GLN A 35 1.95 -1.50 -18.66
CA GLN A 35 2.44 -0.14 -18.86
C GLN A 35 2.00 0.76 -17.72
N TYR A 36 2.85 1.70 -17.34
CA TYR A 36 2.62 2.61 -16.23
C TYR A 36 2.84 4.06 -16.67
N GLY A 37 2.10 4.97 -16.06
CA GLY A 37 2.27 6.41 -16.27
C GLY A 37 3.43 6.99 -15.46
N GLU A 38 3.44 8.30 -15.33
CA GLU A 38 4.46 9.00 -14.54
C GLU A 38 4.33 8.68 -13.05
N GLY A 39 5.48 8.64 -12.35
CA GLY A 39 5.53 8.42 -10.93
C GLY A 39 5.12 9.64 -10.12
N SER A 40 4.42 9.43 -9.02
CA SER A 40 4.08 10.44 -8.03
C SER A 40 4.66 10.05 -6.69
N THR A 41 5.34 10.99 -6.03
CA THR A 41 5.87 10.76 -4.69
C THR A 41 4.75 10.93 -3.66
N SER A 42 4.68 10.02 -2.69
CA SER A 42 3.70 10.06 -1.62
C SER A 42 4.36 9.72 -0.29
N LYS A 43 3.82 10.28 0.78
CA LYS A 43 4.16 9.83 2.13
C LYS A 43 3.67 8.41 2.33
N CYS A 44 4.42 7.63 3.08
CA CYS A 44 3.99 6.28 3.42
C CYS A 44 4.60 5.80 4.74
N ARG A 45 4.07 4.69 5.20
CA ARG A 45 4.65 3.91 6.29
C ARG A 45 4.70 2.46 5.85
N VAL A 46 5.88 1.86 5.92
CA VAL A 46 6.07 0.45 5.55
C VAL A 46 6.04 -0.40 6.81
N ASN A 47 5.12 -1.36 6.87
CA ASN A 47 5.01 -2.34 7.93
C ASN A 47 5.31 -3.72 7.39
N VAL A 48 6.21 -4.43 8.05
CA VAL A 48 6.49 -5.83 7.72
C VAL A 48 5.89 -6.69 8.82
N LYS A 49 4.96 -7.58 8.43
CA LYS A 49 4.35 -8.55 9.34
C LYS A 49 4.95 -9.92 9.08
N THR A 50 5.43 -10.55 10.13
CA THR A 50 5.95 -11.91 10.06
C THR A 50 5.04 -12.83 10.87
N GLU A 51 4.51 -13.86 10.23
CA GLU A 51 3.66 -14.85 10.88
C GLU A 51 4.33 -16.21 10.85
N ARG A 52 4.23 -16.94 11.96
CA ARG A 52 4.63 -18.33 12.05
C ARG A 52 3.42 -19.23 12.01
N GLN A 53 3.48 -20.23 11.16
CA GLN A 53 2.47 -21.26 11.07
C GLN A 53 3.12 -22.64 11.29
N ILE A 54 2.41 -23.53 11.98
CA ILE A 54 2.84 -24.91 12.16
C ILE A 54 2.16 -25.73 11.07
N THR A 55 2.96 -26.48 10.30
CA THR A 55 2.44 -27.39 9.28
C THR A 55 1.92 -28.66 9.92
N ASP A 56 1.20 -29.49 9.15
CA ASP A 56 0.70 -30.78 9.60
C ASP A 56 1.81 -31.75 10.04
N THR A 57 3.02 -31.54 9.57
CA THR A 57 4.19 -32.34 9.93
C THR A 57 4.94 -31.80 11.15
N GLY A 58 4.46 -30.71 11.76
CA GLY A 58 5.07 -30.08 12.92
C GLY A 58 6.19 -29.09 12.61
N ASP A 59 6.44 -28.82 11.33
CA ASP A 59 7.42 -27.84 10.92
C ASP A 59 6.87 -26.41 11.02
N TYR A 60 7.77 -25.44 11.22
CA TYR A 60 7.41 -24.03 11.25
C TYR A 60 7.61 -23.41 9.86
N ILE A 61 6.57 -22.72 9.39
CA ILE A 61 6.65 -21.87 8.20
C ILE A 61 6.57 -20.43 8.64
N THR A 62 7.52 -19.62 8.18
CA THR A 62 7.52 -18.18 8.44
C THR A 62 7.10 -17.45 7.16
N ASN A 63 5.99 -16.72 7.23
CA ASN A 63 5.50 -15.89 6.13
C ASN A 63 5.67 -14.43 6.50
N SER A 64 6.24 -13.66 5.59
CA SER A 64 6.36 -12.20 5.74
C SER A 64 5.47 -11.51 4.74
N THR A 65 4.67 -10.57 5.23
CA THR A 65 3.80 -9.73 4.40
C THR A 65 4.20 -8.28 4.56
N VAL A 66 4.37 -7.58 3.46
CA VAL A 66 4.66 -6.15 3.46
C VAL A 66 3.35 -5.38 3.23
N GLU A 67 3.05 -4.50 4.16
CA GLU A 67 1.89 -3.62 4.08
C GLU A 67 2.38 -2.18 4.06
N ILE A 68 1.86 -1.38 3.14
CA ILE A 68 2.20 0.03 3.02
C ILE A 68 0.96 0.84 3.37
N VAL A 69 1.13 1.78 4.31
CA VAL A 69 0.07 2.71 4.69
C VAL A 69 0.27 4.02 3.96
N LEU A 70 -0.76 4.49 3.27
CA LEU A 70 -0.78 5.71 2.48
C LEU A 70 -1.86 6.66 3.00
N PRO A 71 -1.77 7.97 2.71
CA PRO A 71 -2.82 8.92 3.06
C PRO A 71 -4.17 8.54 2.48
N ALA A 72 -5.25 8.88 3.17
CA ALA A 72 -6.62 8.62 2.73
C ALA A 72 -6.94 9.26 1.37
N SER A 73 -6.28 10.37 1.04
CA SER A 73 -6.44 11.06 -0.24
C SER A 73 -5.67 10.43 -1.41
N SER A 74 -4.89 9.40 -1.15
CA SER A 74 -4.12 8.73 -2.21
C SER A 74 -5.06 8.06 -3.22
N GLU A 75 -4.77 8.22 -4.51
CA GLU A 75 -5.54 7.61 -5.61
C GLU A 75 -4.96 6.28 -6.06
N ILE A 76 -4.44 5.50 -5.13
CA ILE A 76 -3.80 4.24 -5.43
C ILE A 76 -4.83 3.13 -5.65
N GLU A 77 -4.58 2.27 -6.63
CA GLU A 77 -5.45 1.15 -6.98
C GLU A 77 -4.64 -0.13 -7.13
N ALA A 78 -5.35 -1.27 -7.15
CA ALA A 78 -4.73 -2.54 -7.46
C ALA A 78 -4.13 -2.52 -8.87
N TYR A 79 -3.06 -3.26 -9.06
CA TYR A 79 -2.22 -3.33 -10.28
C TYR A 79 -1.32 -2.12 -10.51
N ASP A 80 -1.44 -1.04 -9.76
CA ASP A 80 -0.47 0.04 -9.81
C ASP A 80 0.90 -0.46 -9.32
N ARG A 81 1.95 0.17 -9.79
CA ARG A 81 3.31 -0.12 -9.34
C ARG A 81 3.71 0.84 -8.23
N ILE A 82 4.46 0.34 -7.27
CA ILE A 82 5.01 1.14 -6.19
C ILE A 82 6.50 0.84 -6.00
N ASP A 83 7.31 1.90 -5.93
CA ASP A 83 8.69 1.82 -5.52
C ASP A 83 8.78 2.24 -4.05
N LEU A 84 9.17 1.32 -3.20
CA LEU A 84 9.28 1.52 -1.77
C LEU A 84 10.54 2.33 -1.41
N PRO A 85 10.61 2.86 -0.17
CA PRO A 85 11.82 3.53 0.29
C PRO A 85 13.07 2.65 0.17
N ASP A 86 14.24 3.27 0.22
CA ASP A 86 15.52 2.57 0.16
C ASP A 86 15.60 1.44 1.20
N GLY A 87 16.13 0.30 0.80
CA GLY A 87 16.22 -0.89 1.63
C GLY A 87 15.03 -1.85 1.52
N TYR A 88 13.99 -1.47 0.78
CA TYR A 88 12.83 -2.29 0.49
C TYR A 88 12.76 -2.65 -0.99
N GLN A 89 11.80 -3.52 -1.33
CA GLN A 89 11.59 -3.96 -2.70
C GLN A 89 11.23 -2.81 -3.63
N GLN A 90 11.81 -2.79 -4.83
CA GLN A 90 11.47 -1.84 -5.88
C GLN A 90 10.62 -2.50 -6.97
N GLY A 91 9.78 -1.71 -7.62
CA GLY A 91 8.98 -2.20 -8.74
C GLY A 91 7.88 -3.18 -8.34
N ALA A 92 7.42 -3.12 -7.09
CA ALA A 92 6.36 -4.00 -6.61
C ALA A 92 5.02 -3.65 -7.23
N VAL A 93 4.23 -4.67 -7.54
CA VAL A 93 2.86 -4.49 -8.04
C VAL A 93 1.88 -4.58 -6.87
N ILE A 94 0.95 -3.65 -6.81
CA ILE A 94 -0.05 -3.61 -5.76
C ILE A 94 -1.09 -4.70 -6.02
N ARG A 95 -1.26 -5.56 -5.02
CA ARG A 95 -2.21 -6.66 -5.06
C ARG A 95 -3.58 -6.26 -4.54
N GLU A 96 -3.62 -5.49 -3.47
CA GLU A 96 -4.85 -5.18 -2.76
C GLU A 96 -4.76 -3.81 -2.10
N VAL A 97 -5.86 -3.07 -2.13
CA VAL A 97 -5.99 -1.78 -1.45
C VAL A 97 -7.18 -1.86 -0.50
N ILE A 98 -6.94 -1.58 0.77
CA ILE A 98 -7.97 -1.56 1.80
C ILE A 98 -8.05 -0.14 2.35
N THR A 99 -9.24 0.44 2.36
CA THR A 99 -9.47 1.74 2.96
C THR A 99 -9.85 1.57 4.42
N GLY A 100 -9.03 2.09 5.32
CA GLY A 100 -9.35 2.17 6.74
C GLY A 100 -10.34 3.31 6.98
N MET A 101 -11.31 3.08 7.86
CA MET A 101 -12.36 4.05 8.18
C MET A 101 -12.48 4.24 9.68
N ASP A 102 -12.97 5.41 10.09
CA ASP A 102 -13.32 5.67 11.48
C ASP A 102 -14.74 5.16 11.79
N MET A 103 -15.20 5.41 13.02
CA MET A 103 -16.52 4.95 13.47
C MET A 103 -17.70 5.61 12.72
N TRP A 104 -17.46 6.72 12.02
CA TRP A 104 -18.46 7.41 11.20
C TRP A 104 -18.39 7.06 9.72
N GLY A 105 -17.54 6.11 9.35
CA GLY A 105 -17.36 5.68 7.97
C GLY A 105 -16.53 6.62 7.10
N LEU A 106 -15.78 7.56 7.71
CA LEU A 106 -14.88 8.45 6.99
C LEU A 106 -13.49 7.81 6.85
N PRO A 107 -12.87 7.90 5.65
CA PRO A 107 -11.56 7.27 5.45
C PRO A 107 -10.46 7.92 6.30
N THR A 108 -9.61 7.08 6.91
CA THR A 108 -8.47 7.50 7.72
C THR A 108 -7.14 7.27 7.00
N HIS A 109 -7.03 6.20 6.26
CA HIS A 109 -5.82 5.81 5.54
C HIS A 109 -6.14 4.75 4.50
N LYS A 110 -5.17 4.45 3.64
CA LYS A 110 -5.23 3.30 2.73
C LYS A 110 -4.10 2.34 3.06
N ALA A 111 -4.44 1.09 3.28
CA ALA A 111 -3.48 0.01 3.48
C ALA A 111 -3.32 -0.76 2.17
N VAL A 112 -2.09 -0.91 1.73
CA VAL A 112 -1.75 -1.52 0.44
C VAL A 112 -0.90 -2.74 0.67
N ARG A 113 -1.25 -3.84 0.02
CA ARG A 113 -0.46 -5.07 0.02
C ARG A 113 0.14 -5.29 -1.35
N ILE A 114 1.41 -5.66 -1.37
CA ILE A 114 2.14 -5.95 -2.60
C ILE A 114 2.28 -7.47 -2.80
N ALA A 115 2.40 -7.82 -4.06
CA ALA A 115 2.60 -9.22 -4.45
C ALA A 115 4.03 -9.68 -4.17
#